data_ed619287b5fd9ef49b6e0721467a3cac
#
_entry.id   ed619287b5fd9ef49b6e0721467a3cac
#
_cell.length_a   1.000
_cell.length_b   1.000
_cell.length_c   1.000
_cell.angle_alpha   90.00
_cell.angle_beta   90.00
_cell.angle_gamma   90.00
#
_symmetry.space_group_name_H-M   'P 1'
#
loop_
_entity.id
_entity.type
_entity.pdbx_description
1 polymer ?
#
loop_
_entity_poly.entity_id
_entity_poly.type
_entity_poly.pdbx_seq_one_letter_code
_entity_poly.pdbx_strand_id
1 'polypeptide(L)'
;MTRYDDLLANARAGQPILIDGGTGSECIRRGVPHSEHGWSGAAALSHPEIVGSIHTDYLKLGARVIVANTFATGANILRDVGAPERFEEVNRRAVEIALDARAAAGPAADHVVVGAGISNWSFSGDRPDLVTLRDDIAAQAAIMRDAGAELLILEMMVDIPRMKATLEGSSGVGLPIWVGFSLGPEEGCEADEIGDPIELRAVSYTHLTLPTT
;
A
#
# COMPACT_ATOMS: atom_id res chain seq x y z
N MET A 1 19.04 12.94 -8.27
CA MET A 1 17.76 12.50 -8.81
C MET A 1 17.41 11.21 -8.10
N THR A 2 16.24 11.10 -7.50
CA THR A 2 15.81 9.89 -6.80
C THR A 2 15.28 8.86 -7.80
N ARG A 3 15.13 7.58 -7.39
CA ARG A 3 14.45 6.55 -8.22
C ARG A 3 13.04 6.98 -8.60
N TYR A 4 12.36 7.66 -7.70
CA TYR A 4 11.02 8.18 -7.93
C TYR A 4 11.01 9.29 -9.00
N ASP A 5 11.99 10.19 -9.01
CA ASP A 5 12.11 11.22 -10.04
C ASP A 5 12.31 10.58 -11.45
N ASP A 6 13.14 9.54 -11.53
CA ASP A 6 13.35 8.78 -12.76
C ASP A 6 12.09 8.06 -13.22
N LEU A 7 11.35 7.46 -12.28
CA LEU A 7 10.06 6.83 -12.54
C LEU A 7 9.08 7.83 -13.15
N LEU A 8 8.95 9.02 -12.56
CA LEU A 8 8.07 10.08 -13.06
C LEU A 8 8.52 10.63 -14.43
N ALA A 9 9.82 10.77 -14.65
CA ALA A 9 10.34 11.21 -15.93
C ALA A 9 9.95 10.23 -17.05
N ASN A 10 10.06 8.93 -16.80
CA ASN A 10 9.63 7.89 -17.73
C ASN A 10 8.11 7.93 -17.99
N ALA A 11 7.31 8.07 -16.95
CA ALA A 11 5.84 8.19 -17.07
C ALA A 11 5.44 9.41 -17.91
N ARG A 12 6.07 10.57 -17.65
CA ARG A 12 5.85 11.80 -18.43
C ARG A 12 6.29 11.69 -19.89
N ALA A 13 7.26 10.84 -20.18
CA ALA A 13 7.68 10.51 -21.54
C ALA A 13 6.75 9.50 -22.23
N GLY A 14 5.64 9.13 -21.62
CA GLY A 14 4.65 8.19 -22.15
C GLY A 14 5.04 6.72 -22.05
N GLN A 15 6.07 6.39 -21.27
CA GLN A 15 6.45 5.01 -21.02
C GLN A 15 5.52 4.39 -19.98
N PRO A 16 4.97 3.19 -20.22
CA PRO A 16 4.15 2.51 -19.22
C PRO A 16 4.99 2.13 -18.01
N ILE A 17 4.45 2.35 -16.82
CA ILE A 17 5.05 1.92 -15.56
C ILE A 17 4.34 0.66 -15.11
N LEU A 18 5.07 -0.45 -15.11
CA LEU A 18 4.58 -1.70 -14.53
C LEU A 18 4.76 -1.64 -13.01
N ILE A 19 3.68 -1.76 -12.27
CA ILE A 19 3.71 -2.01 -10.83
C ILE A 19 3.52 -3.50 -10.57
N ASP A 20 3.88 -3.96 -9.39
CA ASP A 20 3.60 -5.33 -8.97
C ASP A 20 2.10 -5.60 -8.80
N GLY A 21 1.75 -6.80 -8.35
CA GLY A 21 0.37 -7.24 -8.13
C GLY A 21 0.10 -7.60 -6.68
N GLY A 22 -1.00 -8.33 -6.46
CA GLY A 22 -1.50 -8.68 -5.13
C GLY A 22 -0.57 -9.57 -4.31
N THR A 23 0.36 -9.00 -3.57
CA THR A 23 1.31 -9.72 -2.70
C THR A 23 0.58 -10.62 -1.70
N GLY A 24 -0.47 -10.10 -1.05
CA GLY A 24 -1.25 -10.88 -0.09
C GLY A 24 -1.95 -12.10 -0.70
N SER A 25 -2.52 -11.96 -1.88
CA SER A 25 -3.14 -13.08 -2.62
C SER A 25 -2.10 -14.12 -3.03
N GLU A 26 -0.91 -13.69 -3.45
CA GLU A 26 0.22 -14.58 -3.77
C GLU A 26 0.74 -15.31 -2.52
N CYS A 27 0.78 -14.67 -1.35
CA CYS A 27 1.11 -15.34 -0.09
C CYS A 27 0.16 -16.52 0.15
N ILE A 28 -1.13 -16.31 0.05
CA ILE A 28 -2.15 -17.35 0.24
C ILE A 28 -1.98 -18.46 -0.81
N ARG A 29 -1.79 -18.11 -2.09
CA ARG A 29 -1.56 -19.07 -3.16
C ARG A 29 -0.31 -19.94 -2.93
N ARG A 30 0.70 -19.41 -2.25
CA ARG A 30 1.95 -20.10 -1.87
C ARG A 30 1.89 -20.80 -0.51
N GLY A 31 0.70 -20.88 0.10
CA GLY A 31 0.43 -21.67 1.30
C GLY A 31 0.58 -20.91 2.62
N VAL A 32 0.73 -19.59 2.61
CA VAL A 32 0.65 -18.81 3.84
C VAL A 32 -0.78 -18.91 4.40
N PRO A 33 -0.96 -19.25 5.68
CA PRO A 33 -2.29 -19.35 6.27
C PRO A 33 -3.08 -18.03 6.14
N HIS A 34 -4.33 -18.14 5.74
CA HIS A 34 -5.25 -17.02 5.71
C HIS A 34 -5.77 -16.69 7.09
N SER A 35 -5.76 -15.41 7.47
CA SER A 35 -6.41 -14.91 8.70
C SER A 35 -7.72 -14.20 8.34
N GLU A 36 -8.80 -14.55 9.02
CA GLU A 36 -10.13 -13.96 8.77
C GLU A 36 -10.13 -12.43 8.98
N HIS A 37 -9.45 -11.95 10.03
CA HIS A 37 -9.41 -10.53 10.37
C HIS A 37 -8.10 -9.81 10.04
N GLY A 38 -7.10 -10.52 9.53
CA GLY A 38 -5.77 -9.97 9.21
C GLY A 38 -5.23 -10.37 7.85
N TRP A 39 -6.03 -11.11 7.07
CA TRP A 39 -5.64 -11.64 5.76
C TRP A 39 -4.24 -12.27 5.79
N SER A 40 -3.28 -11.74 5.02
CA SER A 40 -1.87 -12.17 4.99
C SER A 40 -0.92 -11.11 5.57
N GLY A 41 -1.42 -10.18 6.39
CA GLY A 41 -0.60 -9.09 6.95
C GLY A 41 0.58 -9.59 7.78
N ALA A 42 0.38 -10.67 8.55
CA ALA A 42 1.44 -11.28 9.35
C ALA A 42 2.53 -12.02 8.54
N ALA A 43 2.39 -12.19 7.22
CA ALA A 43 3.30 -12.98 6.39
C ALA A 43 4.75 -12.47 6.43
N ALA A 44 4.94 -11.14 6.56
CA ALA A 44 6.27 -10.56 6.69
C ALA A 44 7.06 -11.09 7.91
N LEU A 45 6.36 -11.54 8.95
CA LEU A 45 6.97 -12.09 10.16
C LEU A 45 6.97 -13.61 10.18
N SER A 46 5.90 -14.25 9.69
CA SER A 46 5.73 -15.70 9.76
C SER A 46 6.35 -16.45 8.58
N HIS A 47 6.40 -15.84 7.39
CA HIS A 47 6.86 -16.44 6.13
C HIS A 47 7.64 -15.42 5.29
N PRO A 48 8.70 -14.77 5.84
CA PRO A 48 9.43 -13.72 5.16
C PRO A 48 10.04 -14.16 3.83
N GLU A 49 10.46 -15.44 3.73
CA GLU A 49 11.00 -16.04 2.52
C GLU A 49 9.97 -16.11 1.39
N ILE A 50 8.69 -16.37 1.71
CA ILE A 50 7.61 -16.37 0.71
C ILE A 50 7.38 -14.96 0.20
N VAL A 51 7.25 -13.97 1.11
CA VAL A 51 7.09 -12.56 0.73
C VAL A 51 8.26 -12.09 -0.14
N GLY A 52 9.50 -12.37 0.25
CA GLY A 52 10.69 -12.02 -0.53
C GLY A 52 10.72 -12.68 -1.91
N SER A 53 10.29 -13.95 -2.02
CA SER A 53 10.20 -14.63 -3.31
C SER A 53 9.15 -14.01 -4.24
N ILE A 54 8.04 -13.50 -3.70
CA ILE A 54 6.99 -12.80 -4.47
C ILE A 54 7.55 -11.51 -5.06
N HIS A 55 8.22 -10.69 -4.26
CA HIS A 55 8.86 -9.47 -4.76
C HIS A 55 9.91 -9.79 -5.84
N THR A 56 10.71 -10.83 -5.63
CA THR A 56 11.71 -11.29 -6.60
C THR A 56 11.06 -11.67 -7.94
N ASP A 57 9.92 -12.34 -7.92
CA ASP A 57 9.22 -12.74 -9.15
C ASP A 57 8.64 -11.52 -9.88
N TYR A 58 8.07 -10.53 -9.17
CA TYR A 58 7.63 -9.29 -9.80
C TYR A 58 8.79 -8.48 -10.39
N LEU A 59 9.95 -8.44 -9.72
CA LEU A 59 11.15 -7.81 -10.26
C LEU A 59 11.60 -8.48 -11.57
N LYS A 60 11.58 -9.82 -11.64
CA LYS A 60 11.89 -10.58 -12.88
C LYS A 60 10.91 -10.29 -14.01
N LEU A 61 9.65 -9.98 -13.69
CA LEU A 61 8.65 -9.60 -14.67
C LEU A 61 8.78 -8.13 -15.12
N GLY A 62 9.72 -7.38 -14.57
CA GLY A 62 10.01 -6.01 -14.95
C GLY A 62 9.22 -4.95 -14.19
N ALA A 63 8.72 -5.27 -12.99
CA ALA A 63 8.07 -4.27 -12.14
C ALA A 63 9.03 -3.10 -11.83
N ARG A 64 8.55 -1.88 -12.00
CA ARG A 64 9.25 -0.62 -11.72
C ARG A 64 8.89 -0.07 -10.33
N VAL A 65 7.80 -0.56 -9.75
CA VAL A 65 7.40 -0.34 -8.36
C VAL A 65 7.04 -1.69 -7.77
N ILE A 66 7.61 -2.02 -6.62
CA ILE A 66 7.18 -3.14 -5.78
C ILE A 66 6.65 -2.60 -4.47
N VAL A 67 5.52 -3.15 -4.00
CA VAL A 67 4.80 -2.67 -2.82
C VAL A 67 4.98 -3.66 -1.68
N ALA A 68 5.52 -3.20 -0.57
CA ALA A 68 5.68 -4.01 0.64
C ALA A 68 4.34 -4.59 1.09
N ASN A 69 4.36 -5.77 1.73
CA ASN A 69 3.14 -6.46 2.19
C ASN A 69 2.55 -5.79 3.44
N THR A 70 2.08 -4.55 3.28
CA THR A 70 1.62 -3.69 4.38
C THR A 70 0.14 -3.31 4.31
N PHE A 71 -0.62 -3.77 3.31
CA PHE A 71 -2.05 -3.49 3.18
C PHE A 71 -2.85 -3.86 4.44
N ALA A 72 -2.59 -5.04 5.01
CA ALA A 72 -3.31 -5.58 6.17
C ALA A 72 -2.48 -5.50 7.46
N THR A 73 -1.72 -4.42 7.66
CA THR A 73 -0.89 -4.18 8.86
C THR A 73 -1.22 -2.88 9.58
N GLY A 74 -2.37 -2.29 9.27
CA GLY A 74 -2.87 -1.10 9.97
C GLY A 74 -3.13 -1.37 11.46
N ALA A 75 -3.07 -0.33 12.28
CA ALA A 75 -3.23 -0.45 13.73
C ALA A 75 -4.60 -1.04 14.14
N ASN A 76 -5.67 -0.69 13.40
CA ASN A 76 -6.99 -1.28 13.61
C ASN A 76 -6.97 -2.80 13.36
N ILE A 77 -6.35 -3.24 12.26
CA ILE A 77 -6.27 -4.67 11.91
C ILE A 77 -5.49 -5.44 12.99
N LEU A 78 -4.36 -4.88 13.46
CA LEU A 78 -3.56 -5.54 14.49
C LEU A 78 -4.29 -5.60 15.85
N ARG A 79 -5.12 -4.61 16.16
CA ARG A 79 -6.02 -4.69 17.31
C ARG A 79 -7.05 -5.82 17.15
N ASP A 80 -7.66 -5.94 15.97
CA ASP A 80 -8.66 -6.97 15.66
C ASP A 80 -8.11 -8.40 15.76
N VAL A 81 -6.86 -8.60 15.36
CA VAL A 81 -6.19 -9.91 15.48
C VAL A 81 -5.49 -10.13 16.83
N GLY A 82 -5.61 -9.19 17.77
CA GLY A 82 -5.05 -9.30 19.13
C GLY A 82 -3.53 -9.20 19.21
N ALA A 83 -2.88 -8.51 18.28
CA ALA A 83 -1.42 -8.34 18.20
C ALA A 83 -0.98 -6.87 18.00
N PRO A 84 -1.56 -5.88 18.73
CA PRO A 84 -1.24 -4.48 18.53
C PRO A 84 0.23 -4.15 18.80
N GLU A 85 0.92 -4.89 19.65
CA GLU A 85 2.34 -4.72 19.96
C GLU A 85 3.26 -5.04 18.78
N ARG A 86 2.77 -5.77 17.76
CA ARG A 86 3.53 -6.12 16.56
C ARG A 86 3.50 -5.03 15.47
N PHE A 87 2.80 -3.92 15.71
CA PHE A 87 2.54 -2.89 14.72
C PHE A 87 3.82 -2.31 14.08
N GLU A 88 4.79 -1.93 14.89
CA GLU A 88 6.06 -1.42 14.35
C GLU A 88 6.84 -2.52 13.63
N GLU A 89 6.97 -3.67 14.27
CA GLU A 89 7.77 -4.78 13.76
C GLU A 89 7.30 -5.26 12.38
N VAL A 90 5.99 -5.49 12.21
CA VAL A 90 5.45 -6.04 10.96
C VAL A 90 5.58 -5.05 9.80
N ASN A 91 5.30 -3.75 10.06
CA ASN A 91 5.40 -2.71 9.03
C ASN A 91 6.85 -2.48 8.60
N ARG A 92 7.79 -2.43 9.55
CA ARG A 92 9.22 -2.31 9.28
C ARG A 92 9.72 -3.52 8.48
N ARG A 93 9.43 -4.72 8.96
CA ARG A 93 9.90 -5.96 8.34
C ARG A 93 9.38 -6.14 6.91
N ALA A 94 8.14 -5.78 6.64
CA ALA A 94 7.59 -5.87 5.29
C ALA A 94 8.35 -4.97 4.30
N VAL A 95 8.69 -3.73 4.69
CA VAL A 95 9.48 -2.82 3.86
C VAL A 95 10.91 -3.36 3.65
N GLU A 96 11.56 -3.84 4.72
CA GLU A 96 12.91 -4.42 4.64
C GLU A 96 12.97 -5.58 3.67
N ILE A 97 11.98 -6.49 3.67
CA ILE A 97 11.93 -7.64 2.74
C ILE A 97 11.87 -7.18 1.28
N ALA A 98 11.11 -6.13 0.98
CA ALA A 98 11.04 -5.57 -0.38
C ALA A 98 12.39 -4.94 -0.78
N LEU A 99 13.04 -4.22 0.13
CA LEU A 99 14.38 -3.66 -0.09
C LEU A 99 15.43 -4.75 -0.30
N ASP A 100 15.40 -5.82 0.51
CA ASP A 100 16.29 -6.96 0.39
C ASP A 100 16.12 -7.67 -0.96
N ALA A 101 14.87 -7.85 -1.41
CA ALA A 101 14.58 -8.45 -2.72
C ALA A 101 15.15 -7.60 -3.87
N ARG A 102 14.98 -6.26 -3.80
CA ARG A 102 15.57 -5.34 -4.77
C ARG A 102 17.11 -5.43 -4.77
N ALA A 103 17.71 -5.40 -3.59
CA ALA A 103 19.16 -5.47 -3.44
C ALA A 103 19.72 -6.81 -3.99
N ALA A 104 19.04 -7.92 -3.71
CA ALA A 104 19.42 -9.24 -4.21
C ALA A 104 19.31 -9.37 -5.75
N ALA A 105 18.41 -8.62 -6.38
CA ALA A 105 18.29 -8.58 -7.84
C ALA A 105 19.42 -7.79 -8.52
N GLY A 106 20.24 -7.08 -7.74
CA GLY A 106 21.42 -6.36 -8.21
C GLY A 106 21.13 -5.18 -9.14
N PRO A 107 22.09 -4.77 -9.98
CA PRO A 107 22.00 -3.55 -10.80
C PRO A 107 20.77 -3.49 -11.73
N ALA A 108 20.24 -4.64 -12.12
CA ALA A 108 19.03 -4.71 -12.94
C ALA A 108 17.80 -4.14 -12.26
N ALA A 109 17.77 -4.08 -10.92
CA ALA A 109 16.68 -3.56 -10.13
C ALA A 109 17.00 -2.21 -9.43
N ASP A 110 18.16 -1.61 -9.65
CA ASP A 110 18.55 -0.36 -9.01
C ASP A 110 17.59 0.81 -9.26
N HIS A 111 16.86 0.75 -10.35
CA HIS A 111 15.88 1.75 -10.76
C HIS A 111 14.47 1.51 -10.20
N VAL A 112 14.25 0.41 -9.48
CA VAL A 112 12.94 0.05 -8.94
C VAL A 112 12.66 0.84 -7.66
N VAL A 113 11.45 1.40 -7.56
CA VAL A 113 10.96 2.10 -6.38
C VAL A 113 10.33 1.08 -5.42
N VAL A 114 10.67 1.14 -4.15
CA VAL A 114 9.99 0.37 -3.10
C VAL A 114 8.92 1.24 -2.47
N GLY A 115 7.67 0.89 -2.74
CA GLY A 115 6.49 1.49 -2.14
C GLY A 115 6.04 0.74 -0.88
N ALA A 116 5.26 1.42 -0.04
CA ALA A 116 4.56 0.81 1.08
C ALA A 116 3.06 1.12 0.98
N GLY A 117 2.23 0.08 1.03
CA GLY A 117 0.78 0.17 0.96
C GLY A 117 0.19 0.59 2.31
N ILE A 118 -0.73 1.53 2.29
CA ILE A 118 -1.53 1.95 3.44
C ILE A 118 -3.00 1.83 3.09
N SER A 119 -3.77 1.14 3.93
CA SER A 119 -5.21 1.02 3.76
C SER A 119 -5.95 1.41 5.04
N ASN A 120 -7.14 1.96 4.86
CA ASN A 120 -8.10 2.18 5.96
C ASN A 120 -9.19 1.09 6.00
N TRP A 121 -8.96 -0.04 5.33
CA TRP A 121 -9.87 -1.17 5.30
C TRP A 121 -10.04 -1.80 6.68
N SER A 122 -11.20 -2.40 6.94
CA SER A 122 -11.48 -3.20 8.13
C SER A 122 -12.10 -4.52 7.70
N PHE A 123 -11.52 -5.61 8.16
CA PHE A 123 -12.05 -6.96 7.93
C PHE A 123 -13.14 -7.33 8.94
N SER A 124 -13.07 -6.77 10.16
CA SER A 124 -14.08 -6.96 11.21
C SER A 124 -15.33 -6.10 11.02
N GLY A 125 -15.22 -5.03 10.20
CA GLY A 125 -16.23 -3.98 10.09
C GLY A 125 -16.09 -2.89 11.15
N ASP A 126 -15.27 -3.09 12.17
CA ASP A 126 -14.97 -2.05 13.17
C ASP A 126 -14.01 -1.01 12.59
N ARG A 127 -14.36 0.26 12.70
CA ARG A 127 -13.61 1.35 12.08
C ARG A 127 -13.33 2.44 13.10
N PRO A 128 -12.07 2.85 13.30
CA PRO A 128 -11.75 3.97 14.17
C PRO A 128 -12.42 5.26 13.66
N ASP A 129 -12.64 6.24 14.54
CA ASP A 129 -13.00 7.59 14.13
C ASP A 129 -11.89 8.24 13.27
N LEU A 130 -12.21 9.37 12.61
CA LEU A 130 -11.28 9.98 11.65
C LEU A 130 -10.01 10.54 12.30
N VAL A 131 -10.08 10.97 13.55
CA VAL A 131 -8.91 11.50 14.28
C VAL A 131 -7.97 10.35 14.64
N THR A 132 -8.51 9.29 15.22
CA THR A 132 -7.75 8.07 15.54
C THR A 132 -7.16 7.45 14.27
N LEU A 133 -7.94 7.38 13.19
CA LEU A 133 -7.44 6.89 11.89
C LEU A 133 -6.25 7.70 11.41
N ARG A 134 -6.37 9.05 11.38
CA ARG A 134 -5.27 9.93 10.95
C ARG A 134 -4.01 9.70 11.77
N ASP A 135 -4.13 9.60 13.09
CA ASP A 135 -2.99 9.45 13.99
C ASP A 135 -2.35 8.06 13.87
N ASP A 136 -3.13 6.99 13.72
CA ASP A 136 -2.67 5.64 13.44
C ASP A 136 -1.91 5.58 12.08
N ILE A 137 -2.44 6.24 11.05
CA ILE A 137 -1.81 6.31 9.73
C ILE A 137 -0.49 7.12 9.78
N ALA A 138 -0.46 8.22 10.53
CA ALA A 138 0.77 9.01 10.69
C ALA A 138 1.89 8.18 11.33
N ALA A 139 1.56 7.38 12.34
CA ALA A 139 2.51 6.46 12.96
C ALA A 139 2.98 5.38 11.97
N GLN A 140 2.05 4.77 11.21
CA GLN A 140 2.38 3.75 10.22
C GLN A 140 3.28 4.30 9.12
N ALA A 141 2.95 5.47 8.55
CA ALA A 141 3.73 6.13 7.51
C ALA A 141 5.16 6.48 8.01
N ALA A 142 5.31 6.93 9.24
CA ALA A 142 6.62 7.20 9.84
C ALA A 142 7.48 5.93 9.94
N ILE A 143 6.91 4.82 10.41
CA ILE A 143 7.60 3.52 10.48
C ILE A 143 8.07 3.08 9.09
N MET A 144 7.21 3.19 8.08
CA MET A 144 7.52 2.78 6.71
C MET A 144 8.63 3.65 6.09
N ARG A 145 8.55 4.98 6.28
CA ARG A 145 9.63 5.91 5.87
C ARG A 145 10.96 5.53 6.53
N ASP A 146 10.95 5.32 7.84
CA ASP A 146 12.16 5.02 8.61
C ASP A 146 12.74 3.63 8.29
N ALA A 147 11.91 2.73 7.78
CA ALA A 147 12.33 1.44 7.22
C ALA A 147 12.91 1.56 5.81
N GLY A 148 12.76 2.70 5.13
CA GLY A 148 13.35 2.97 3.81
C GLY A 148 12.38 2.89 2.64
N ALA A 149 11.07 2.95 2.86
CA ALA A 149 10.10 3.13 1.78
C ALA A 149 10.37 4.45 1.03
N GLU A 150 10.18 4.44 -0.28
CA GLU A 150 10.45 5.57 -1.18
C GLU A 150 9.16 6.20 -1.73
N LEU A 151 8.01 5.55 -1.49
CA LEU A 151 6.68 5.93 -1.95
C LEU A 151 5.64 5.35 -0.99
N LEU A 152 4.60 6.11 -0.67
CA LEU A 152 3.41 5.60 0.00
C LEU A 152 2.29 5.42 -1.03
N ILE A 153 1.56 4.31 -0.93
CA ILE A 153 0.42 4.03 -1.80
C ILE A 153 -0.81 3.83 -0.91
N LEU A 154 -1.77 4.76 -0.99
CA LEU A 154 -3.03 4.63 -0.28
C LEU A 154 -3.93 3.70 -1.10
N GLU A 155 -4.16 2.49 -0.59
CA GLU A 155 -4.84 1.44 -1.32
C GLU A 155 -6.31 1.30 -0.90
N MET A 156 -7.18 0.95 -1.86
CA MET A 156 -8.61 0.73 -1.64
C MET A 156 -9.31 1.92 -0.97
N MET A 157 -9.10 3.11 -1.48
CA MET A 157 -9.80 4.30 -0.99
C MET A 157 -11.22 4.33 -1.57
N VAL A 158 -12.20 3.88 -0.77
CA VAL A 158 -13.62 3.77 -1.15
C VAL A 158 -14.50 4.84 -0.51
N ASP A 159 -14.01 5.51 0.53
CA ASP A 159 -14.74 6.47 1.36
C ASP A 159 -13.93 7.78 1.41
N ILE A 160 -14.51 8.88 0.94
CA ILE A 160 -13.79 10.14 0.79
C ILE A 160 -13.38 10.77 2.15
N PRO A 161 -14.23 10.85 3.18
CA PRO A 161 -13.80 11.33 4.48
C PRO A 161 -12.63 10.53 5.07
N ARG A 162 -12.66 9.20 4.97
CA ARG A 162 -11.58 8.35 5.47
C ARG A 162 -10.32 8.46 4.61
N MET A 163 -10.46 8.57 3.30
CA MET A 163 -9.34 8.83 2.38
C MET A 163 -8.65 10.15 2.72
N LYS A 164 -9.41 11.21 2.98
CA LYS A 164 -8.82 12.50 3.42
C LYS A 164 -8.04 12.36 4.72
N ALA A 165 -8.59 11.69 5.74
CA ALA A 165 -7.89 11.44 7.00
C ALA A 165 -6.61 10.59 6.79
N THR A 166 -6.68 9.57 5.91
CA THR A 166 -5.52 8.75 5.54
C THR A 166 -4.45 9.58 4.82
N LEU A 167 -4.85 10.45 3.89
CA LEU A 167 -3.93 11.34 3.18
C LEU A 167 -3.28 12.36 4.14
N GLU A 168 -4.06 12.97 5.04
CA GLU A 168 -3.55 13.88 6.07
C GLU A 168 -2.52 13.19 6.96
N GLY A 169 -2.80 11.99 7.47
CA GLY A 169 -1.88 11.22 8.28
C GLY A 169 -0.58 10.88 7.53
N SER A 170 -0.68 10.55 6.24
CA SER A 170 0.45 10.17 5.41
C SER A 170 1.34 11.36 4.99
N SER A 171 0.78 12.58 4.92
CA SER A 171 1.47 13.74 4.31
C SER A 171 2.67 14.25 5.10
N GLY A 172 2.72 13.97 6.41
CA GLY A 172 3.76 14.50 7.32
C GLY A 172 5.15 13.87 7.17
N VAL A 173 5.30 12.79 6.39
CA VAL A 173 6.58 12.05 6.33
C VAL A 173 7.49 12.45 5.17
N GLY A 174 7.02 13.32 4.26
CA GLY A 174 7.84 13.85 3.16
C GLY A 174 8.11 12.86 2.02
N LEU A 175 7.37 11.76 1.95
CA LEU A 175 7.42 10.82 0.82
C LEU A 175 6.37 11.19 -0.24
N PRO A 176 6.61 10.85 -1.52
CA PRO A 176 5.56 10.87 -2.52
C PRO A 176 4.39 9.98 -2.10
N ILE A 177 3.16 10.37 -2.50
CA ILE A 177 1.95 9.63 -2.18
C ILE A 177 1.16 9.37 -3.46
N TRP A 178 0.80 8.11 -3.70
CA TRP A 178 -0.18 7.73 -4.70
C TRP A 178 -1.49 7.36 -4.01
N VAL A 179 -2.61 7.65 -4.65
CA VAL A 179 -3.94 7.30 -4.12
C VAL A 179 -4.64 6.37 -5.08
N GLY A 180 -4.89 5.14 -4.63
CA GLY A 180 -5.64 4.12 -5.36
C GLY A 180 -7.10 4.12 -4.94
N PHE A 181 -7.98 4.57 -5.84
CA PHE A 181 -9.43 4.53 -5.62
C PHE A 181 -9.99 3.17 -6.01
N SER A 182 -10.87 2.63 -5.16
CA SER A 182 -11.70 1.49 -5.49
C SER A 182 -13.14 1.95 -5.57
N LEU A 183 -13.71 1.79 -6.76
CA LEU A 183 -15.09 2.17 -7.03
C LEU A 183 -15.98 0.94 -6.83
N GLY A 184 -17.08 1.11 -6.16
CA GLY A 184 -18.10 0.09 -5.95
C GLY A 184 -19.48 0.72 -6.01
N PRO A 185 -20.53 -0.08 -6.21
CA PRO A 185 -21.88 0.41 -6.11
C PRO A 185 -22.15 0.89 -4.68
N GLU A 186 -22.88 1.98 -4.55
CA GLU A 186 -23.42 2.40 -3.26
C GLU A 186 -24.49 1.40 -2.81
N GLU A 187 -24.68 1.27 -1.49
CA GLU A 187 -25.70 0.38 -0.94
C GLU A 187 -27.09 0.79 -1.47
N GLY A 188 -27.75 -0.12 -2.19
CA GLY A 188 -29.05 0.13 -2.84
C GLY A 188 -28.98 0.63 -4.28
N CYS A 189 -27.80 0.84 -4.84
CA CYS A 189 -27.61 1.14 -6.27
C CYS A 189 -27.54 -0.14 -7.12
N GLU A 190 -27.91 -0.01 -8.40
CA GLU A 190 -27.62 -1.05 -9.39
C GLU A 190 -26.09 -1.23 -9.50
N ALA A 191 -25.66 -2.42 -9.93
CA ALA A 191 -24.24 -2.82 -9.91
C ALA A 191 -23.30 -1.91 -10.75
N ASP A 192 -23.86 -1.13 -11.66
CA ASP A 192 -23.17 -0.17 -12.52
C ASP A 192 -23.28 1.29 -12.02
N GLU A 193 -24.04 1.54 -10.97
CA GLU A 193 -24.15 2.85 -10.35
C GLU A 193 -23.15 3.00 -9.20
N ILE A 194 -22.39 4.07 -9.25
CA ILE A 194 -21.41 4.44 -8.22
C ILE A 194 -22.00 5.59 -7.42
N GLY A 195 -22.15 5.43 -6.11
CA GLY A 195 -22.59 6.49 -5.23
C GLY A 195 -21.73 7.73 -5.37
N ASP A 196 -22.34 8.85 -5.68
CA ASP A 196 -21.71 10.12 -6.05
C ASP A 196 -20.61 10.00 -7.13
N PRO A 197 -20.97 9.55 -8.34
CA PRO A 197 -20.01 9.34 -9.42
C PRO A 197 -19.31 10.64 -9.87
N ILE A 198 -19.89 11.81 -9.60
CA ILE A 198 -19.31 13.11 -9.98
C ILE A 198 -18.14 13.44 -9.06
N GLU A 199 -18.28 13.28 -7.76
CA GLU A 199 -17.22 13.54 -6.80
C GLU A 199 -16.05 12.56 -6.95
N LEU A 200 -16.32 11.28 -7.10
CA LEU A 200 -15.30 10.26 -7.37
C LEU A 200 -14.60 10.47 -8.71
N ARG A 201 -15.32 10.88 -9.76
CA ARG A 201 -14.70 11.23 -11.04
C ARG A 201 -13.78 12.44 -10.90
N ALA A 202 -14.19 13.49 -10.20
CA ALA A 202 -13.36 14.67 -10.00
C ALA A 202 -12.07 14.33 -9.25
N VAL A 203 -12.15 13.52 -8.20
CA VAL A 203 -11.01 13.07 -7.40
C VAL A 203 -10.12 12.11 -8.22
N SER A 204 -10.69 11.19 -8.97
CA SER A 204 -9.96 10.27 -9.86
C SER A 204 -9.16 11.01 -10.93
N TYR A 205 -9.73 12.02 -11.58
CA TYR A 205 -9.04 12.81 -12.59
C TYR A 205 -7.87 13.63 -12.03
N THR A 206 -7.97 14.12 -10.80
CA THR A 206 -6.91 14.91 -10.18
C THR A 206 -5.73 14.05 -9.70
N HIS A 207 -5.94 12.79 -9.35
CA HIS A 207 -4.90 11.94 -8.79
C HIS A 207 -4.26 10.95 -9.77
N LEU A 208 -4.92 10.59 -10.85
CA LEU A 208 -4.31 9.79 -11.93
C LEU A 208 -3.30 10.56 -12.77
N THR A 209 -3.28 11.90 -12.66
CA THR A 209 -2.43 12.76 -13.51
C THR A 209 -1.34 13.51 -12.76
N LEU A 210 -1.36 13.56 -11.43
CA LEU A 210 -0.40 14.35 -10.67
C LEU A 210 0.12 13.60 -9.44
N PRO A 211 1.45 13.33 -9.37
CA PRO A 211 2.07 13.16 -8.09
C PRO A 211 1.91 14.47 -7.31
N THR A 212 1.40 14.40 -6.11
CA THR A 212 1.42 15.53 -5.19
C THR A 212 2.88 15.88 -4.92
N THR A 213 3.30 17.06 -5.33
CA THR A 213 4.60 17.66 -4.97
C THR A 213 4.60 18.04 -3.52
#